data_534048a5fa9ea7bc341f3f0ee6082b54
#
_entry.id   534048a5fa9ea7bc341f3f0ee6082b54
#
_cell.length_a   1.000
_cell.length_b   1.000
_cell.length_c   1.000
_cell.angle_alpha   90.00
_cell.angle_beta   90.00
_cell.angle_gamma   90.00
#
_symmetry.space_group_name_H-M   'P 1'
#
loop_
_entity.id
_entity.type
_entity.pdbx_description
1 polymer ?
#
loop_
_entity_poly.entity_id
_entity_poly.type
_entity_poly.pdbx_seq_one_letter_code
_entity_poly.pdbx_strand_id
1 'polypeptide(L)' 'MTTTFDAIQSLRSGAEFTVLVDDGKETIEWFDSKQTQPSDSDIAAEKTETEAK' A
#
# COMPACT_ATOMS: atom_id res chain seq x y z
N MET A 1 -12.25 3.87 -6.51
CA MET A 1 -11.24 4.64 -5.78
C MET A 1 -10.24 3.69 -5.12
N THR A 2 -8.96 3.95 -5.32
CA THR A 2 -7.91 3.08 -4.80
C THR A 2 -7.37 3.59 -3.48
N THR A 3 -7.38 2.74 -2.47
CA THR A 3 -6.82 3.09 -1.17
C THR A 3 -5.36 2.66 -1.12
N THR A 4 -4.65 3.15 -0.11
CA THR A 4 -3.28 2.72 0.12
C THR A 4 -3.21 1.20 0.32
N PHE A 5 -4.18 0.65 1.03
CA PHE A 5 -4.24 -0.79 1.25
C PHE A 5 -4.34 -1.55 -0.08
N ASP A 6 -5.24 -1.10 -0.96
CA ASP A 6 -5.41 -1.74 -2.26
C ASP A 6 -4.15 -1.64 -3.13
N ALA A 7 -3.49 -0.48 -3.09
CA ALA A 7 -2.27 -0.28 -3.85
C ALA A 7 -1.17 -1.24 -3.39
N ILE A 8 -1.03 -1.41 -2.08
CA ILE A 8 -0.02 -2.31 -1.53
C ILE A 8 -0.34 -3.76 -1.89
N GLN A 9 -1.60 -4.15 -1.82
CA GLN A 9 -1.99 -5.51 -2.20
C GLN A 9 -1.70 -5.78 -3.67
N SER A 10 -1.87 -4.77 -4.50
CA SER A 10 -1.58 -4.90 -5.93
C SER A 10 -0.08 -5.07 -6.17
N LEU A 11 0.74 -4.32 -5.44
CA LEU A 11 2.19 -4.39 -5.57
C LEU A 11 2.78 -5.64 -4.92
N ARG A 12 2.20 -6.08 -3.81
CA ARG A 12 2.70 -7.22 -3.03
C ARG A 12 1.55 -8.15 -2.69
N SER A 13 1.14 -8.93 -3.66
CA SER A 13 0.03 -9.86 -3.49
C SER A 13 0.35 -10.88 -2.38
N GLY A 14 -0.60 -11.06 -1.46
CA GLY A 14 -0.46 -12.02 -0.39
C GLY A 14 0.43 -11.56 0.77
N ALA A 15 0.89 -10.33 0.76
CA ALA A 15 1.74 -9.82 1.84
C ALA A 15 0.94 -9.59 3.12
N GLU A 16 1.60 -9.77 4.24
CA GLU A 16 1.01 -9.51 5.55
C GLU A 16 1.37 -8.10 6.01
N PHE A 17 0.38 -7.23 6.11
CA PHE A 17 0.60 -5.86 6.52
C PHE A 17 -0.71 -5.25 7.02
N THR A 18 -0.58 -4.10 7.68
CA THR A 18 -1.72 -3.35 8.17
C THR A 18 -1.51 -1.87 7.84
N VAL A 19 -2.60 -1.19 7.47
CA VAL A 19 -2.58 0.25 7.25
C VAL A 19 -3.42 0.90 8.35
N LEU A 20 -2.79 1.77 9.11
CA LEU A 20 -3.44 2.51 10.19
C LEU A 20 -3.66 3.95 9.73
N VAL A 21 -4.86 4.45 9.96
CA VAL A 21 -5.18 5.84 9.64
C VAL A 21 -5.47 6.57 10.95
N ASP A 22 -4.68 7.61 11.23
CA ASP A 22 -4.83 8.40 12.43
C ASP A 22 -4.70 9.87 12.08
N ASP A 23 -5.76 10.64 12.36
CA ASP A 23 -5.80 12.08 12.13
C ASP A 23 -5.39 12.45 10.69
N GLY A 24 -5.90 11.68 9.73
CA GLY A 24 -5.62 11.93 8.32
C GLY A 24 -4.29 11.42 7.83
N LYS A 25 -3.51 10.77 8.70
CA LYS A 25 -2.22 10.22 8.34
C LYS A 25 -2.29 8.70 8.27
N GLU A 26 -1.67 8.14 7.25
CA GLU A 26 -1.62 6.70 7.06
C GLU A 26 -0.26 6.17 7.49
N THR A 27 -0.27 5.12 8.31
CA THR A 27 0.95 4.44 8.74
C THR A 27 0.86 2.99 8.30
N ILE A 28 1.89 2.50 7.66
CA ILE A 28 1.94 1.12 7.20
C ILE A 28 2.76 0.30 8.19
N GLU A 29 2.16 -0.77 8.70
CA GLU A 29 2.86 -1.73 9.52
C GLU A 29 3.09 -2.99 8.68
N TRP A 30 4.35 -3.29 8.41
CA TRP A 30 4.72 -4.38 7.54
C TRP A 30 5.13 -5.59 8.37
N PHE A 31 4.43 -6.69 8.16
CA PHE A 31 4.68 -7.92 8.92
C PHE A 31 5.27 -9.04 8.06
N ASP A 32 5.25 -8.88 6.75
CA ASP A 32 5.73 -9.91 5.84
C ASP A 32 7.26 -9.91 5.80
N SER A 33 7.86 -11.06 6.10
CA SER A 33 9.32 -11.20 6.07
C SER A 33 9.84 -11.69 4.72
N LYS A 34 8.95 -12.13 3.86
CA LYS A 34 9.33 -12.68 2.54
C LYS A 34 9.29 -11.65 1.44
N GLN A 35 8.49 -10.61 1.61
CA GLN A 35 8.34 -9.56 0.61
C GLN A 35 8.77 -8.23 1.21
N THR A 36 9.39 -7.40 0.38
CA THR A 36 9.86 -6.09 0.81
C THR A 36 8.72 -5.08 0.79
N GLN A 37 8.64 -4.25 1.81
CA GLN A 37 7.64 -3.19 1.84
C GLN A 37 7.83 -2.25 0.66
N PRO A 38 6.75 -1.95 -0.09
CA PRO A 38 6.86 -0.99 -1.20
C PRO A 38 7.15 0.41 -0.68
N SER A 39 7.89 1.18 -1.47
CA SER A 39 8.20 2.56 -1.11
C SER A 39 6.98 3.45 -1.30
N ASP A 40 7.01 4.65 -0.70
CA ASP A 40 5.93 5.61 -0.88
C ASP A 40 5.74 5.96 -2.36
N SER A 41 6.85 6.06 -3.10
CA SER A 41 6.79 6.33 -4.54
C SER A 41 6.09 5.21 -5.29
N ASP A 42 6.36 3.97 -4.94
CA ASP A 42 5.70 2.84 -5.58
C ASP A 42 4.21 2.83 -5.30
N ILE A 43 3.84 3.11 -4.06
CA ILE A 43 2.44 3.15 -3.66
C ILE A 43 1.71 4.28 -4.39
N ALA A 44 2.31 5.46 -4.46
CA ALA A 44 1.71 6.59 -5.14
C ALA A 44 1.53 6.32 -6.63
N ALA A 45 2.52 5.70 -7.26
CA ALA A 45 2.43 5.35 -8.67
C ALA A 45 1.32 4.34 -8.93
N GLU A 46 1.19 3.36 -8.06
CA GLU A 46 0.15 2.34 -8.21
C GLU A 46 -1.24 2.94 -8.03
N LYS A 47 -1.41 3.82 -7.06
CA LYS A 47 -2.69 4.50 -6.85
C LYS A 47 -3.08 5.33 -8.06
N THR A 48 -2.14 6.09 -8.61
CA THR A 48 -2.38 6.90 -9.79
C THR A 48 -2.77 6.04 -10.98
N GLU A 49 -2.05 4.97 -11.20
CA GLU A 49 -2.31 4.07 -12.32
C GLU A 49 -3.68 3.42 -12.21
N THR A 50 -4.05 2.97 -11.03
CA THR A 50 -5.33 2.33 -10.81
C THR A 50 -6.48 3.32 -10.92
N GLU A 51 -6.30 4.53 -10.41
CA GLU A 51 -7.33 5.56 -10.48
C GLU A 51 -7.56 6.12 -11.87
N ALA A 52 -6.56 5.99 -12.72
CA ALA A 52 -6.67 6.46 -14.10
C ALA A 52 -7.59 5.59 -14.95
N LYS A 53 -7.97 4.46 -14.45
CA LYS A 53 -8.92 3.57 -15.11
C LYS A 53 -10.34 3.87 -14.65
#